data_c5edc1e38d96c3804b7c722138808600
#
_entry.id   c5edc1e38d96c3804b7c722138808600
#
_cell.length_a   1.000
_cell.length_b   1.000
_cell.length_c   1.000
_cell.angle_alpha   90.00
_cell.angle_beta   90.00
_cell.angle_gamma   90.00
#
_symmetry.space_group_name_H-M   'P 1'
#
loop_
_entity.id
_entity.type
_entity.pdbx_description
1 polymer ?
#
loop_
_entity_poly.entity_id
_entity_poly.type
_entity_poly.pdbx_seq_one_letter_code
_entity_poly.pdbx_strand_id
1 'polypeptide(L)'
;MIVCFGWLILLQPQLTSHTSLKSSKDSLELQLAELKGTSSSSSTEDIKTQIMNVNQEIKALNDQFYNLMSKEDIDQLITNLTIEHKISPTNLTMSEITQTDLSSKKSDDNSSDNANDNTDESKSSNALVYSCVVTQTCKGTKANLLNLIEDVKNMSGLHINSVAYENSTGNLDLTITYTVYMVEK
;
A
#
# COMPACT_ATOMS: atom_id res chain seq x y z
N MET A 1 21.56 20.58 -9.53
CA MET A 1 21.29 19.48 -10.49
C MET A 1 21.51 18.06 -9.92
N ILE A 2 22.32 17.85 -8.90
CA ILE A 2 22.64 16.52 -8.34
C ILE A 2 21.47 15.95 -7.50
N VAL A 3 20.67 16.81 -6.86
CA VAL A 3 19.56 16.42 -5.99
C VAL A 3 18.40 15.76 -6.75
N CYS A 4 18.16 16.19 -8.01
CA CYS A 4 17.08 15.61 -8.83
C CYS A 4 17.38 14.17 -9.30
N PHE A 5 18.67 13.83 -9.49
CA PHE A 5 19.07 12.47 -9.91
C PHE A 5 18.92 11.44 -8.80
N GLY A 6 19.21 11.81 -7.56
CA GLY A 6 19.03 10.93 -6.39
C GLY A 6 17.56 10.57 -6.13
N TRP A 7 16.67 11.53 -6.38
CA TRP A 7 15.23 11.36 -6.20
C TRP A 7 14.62 10.38 -7.23
N LEU A 8 15.14 10.42 -8.46
CA LEU A 8 14.68 9.54 -9.56
C LEU A 8 15.07 8.07 -9.33
N ILE A 9 16.25 7.81 -8.74
CA ILE A 9 16.76 6.46 -8.48
C ILE A 9 16.04 5.81 -7.29
N LEU A 10 15.61 6.60 -6.29
CA LEU A 10 14.86 6.10 -5.13
C LEU A 10 13.38 5.83 -5.43
N LEU A 11 12.78 6.52 -6.40
CA LEU A 11 11.37 6.35 -6.78
C LEU A 11 11.14 5.17 -7.75
N GLN A 12 12.14 4.79 -8.54
CA GLN A 12 11.98 3.71 -9.54
C GLN A 12 11.59 2.35 -8.96
N PRO A 13 12.22 1.82 -7.87
CA PRO A 13 11.87 0.49 -7.38
C PRO A 13 10.47 0.44 -6.74
N GLN A 14 9.95 1.56 -6.28
CA GLN A 14 8.63 1.63 -5.64
C GLN A 14 7.50 1.73 -6.66
N LEU A 15 7.74 2.43 -7.79
CA LEU A 15 6.80 2.43 -8.91
C LEU A 15 6.66 1.01 -9.52
N THR A 16 7.76 0.25 -9.58
CA THR A 16 7.72 -1.13 -10.10
C THR A 16 6.95 -2.08 -9.18
N SER A 17 7.03 -1.91 -7.86
CA SER A 17 6.23 -2.71 -6.92
C SER A 17 4.74 -2.39 -7.01
N HIS A 18 4.37 -1.11 -7.15
CA HIS A 18 2.98 -0.70 -7.36
C HIS A 18 2.43 -1.17 -8.71
N THR A 19 3.24 -1.13 -9.77
CA THR A 19 2.83 -1.63 -11.09
C THR A 19 2.75 -3.16 -11.11
N SER A 20 3.59 -3.88 -10.36
CA SER A 20 3.49 -5.34 -10.27
C SER A 20 2.26 -5.81 -9.48
N LEU A 21 1.90 -5.12 -8.38
CA LEU A 21 0.65 -5.39 -7.66
C LEU A 21 -0.59 -5.09 -8.52
N LYS A 22 -0.56 -3.99 -9.26
CA LYS A 22 -1.64 -3.62 -10.18
C LYS A 22 -1.75 -4.64 -11.32
N SER A 23 -0.64 -5.06 -11.94
CA SER A 23 -0.64 -6.08 -12.99
C SER A 23 -1.07 -7.44 -12.48
N SER A 24 -0.73 -7.80 -11.23
CA SER A 24 -1.22 -9.05 -10.61
C SER A 24 -2.73 -8.99 -10.35
N LYS A 25 -3.26 -7.84 -9.91
CA LYS A 25 -4.70 -7.63 -9.74
C LYS A 25 -5.43 -7.70 -11.09
N ASP A 26 -4.93 -6.99 -12.10
CA ASP A 26 -5.52 -6.96 -13.44
C ASP A 26 -5.45 -8.36 -14.10
N SER A 27 -4.36 -9.12 -13.85
CA SER A 27 -4.22 -10.51 -14.30
C SER A 27 -5.23 -11.44 -13.61
N LEU A 28 -5.45 -11.27 -12.30
CA LEU A 28 -6.43 -12.02 -11.54
C LEU A 28 -7.88 -11.68 -11.96
N GLU A 29 -8.17 -10.42 -12.25
CA GLU A 29 -9.49 -10.00 -12.78
C GLU A 29 -9.71 -10.53 -14.20
N LEU A 30 -8.68 -10.58 -15.05
CA LEU A 30 -8.74 -11.19 -16.38
C LEU A 30 -8.97 -12.71 -16.29
N GLN A 31 -8.28 -13.40 -15.38
CA GLN A 31 -8.49 -14.84 -15.13
C GLN A 31 -9.90 -15.10 -14.60
N LEU A 32 -10.44 -14.22 -13.75
CA LEU A 32 -11.80 -14.30 -13.22
C LEU A 32 -12.85 -14.02 -14.31
N ALA A 33 -12.56 -13.11 -15.25
CA ALA A 33 -13.42 -12.83 -16.41
C ALA A 33 -13.37 -13.96 -17.44
N GLU A 34 -12.20 -14.56 -17.66
CA GLU A 34 -12.01 -15.72 -18.55
C GLU A 34 -12.69 -16.96 -17.98
N LEU A 35 -12.63 -17.19 -16.66
CA LEU A 35 -13.40 -18.23 -15.97
C LEU A 35 -14.91 -18.05 -16.09
N LYS A 36 -15.41 -16.80 -16.07
CA LYS A 36 -16.83 -16.50 -16.32
C LYS A 36 -17.23 -16.72 -17.78
N GLY A 37 -16.29 -16.58 -18.72
CA GLY A 37 -16.53 -16.75 -20.17
C GLY A 37 -16.46 -18.19 -20.66
N THR A 38 -15.70 -19.06 -19.98
CA THR A 38 -15.46 -20.45 -20.40
C THR A 38 -16.33 -21.49 -19.69
N SER A 39 -17.45 -21.09 -19.12
CA SER A 39 -18.33 -21.96 -18.30
C SER A 39 -19.02 -23.12 -19.05
N SER A 40 -18.49 -23.55 -20.19
CA SER A 40 -19.11 -24.67 -20.95
C SER A 40 -18.26 -25.95 -21.10
N SER A 41 -17.04 -26.03 -20.55
CA SER A 41 -16.25 -27.29 -20.69
C SER A 41 -15.21 -27.63 -19.63
N SER A 42 -15.03 -26.88 -18.55
CA SER A 42 -14.15 -27.37 -17.47
C SER A 42 -14.96 -27.96 -16.32
N SER A 43 -14.46 -29.07 -15.79
CA SER A 43 -15.15 -29.78 -14.72
C SER A 43 -15.31 -28.88 -13.49
N THR A 44 -16.40 -29.01 -12.79
CA THR A 44 -16.72 -28.24 -11.57
C THR A 44 -15.60 -28.30 -10.51
N GLU A 45 -14.81 -29.35 -10.55
CA GLU A 45 -13.65 -29.54 -9.65
C GLU A 45 -12.47 -28.64 -10.01
N ASP A 46 -12.19 -28.42 -11.30
CA ASP A 46 -11.10 -27.53 -11.72
C ASP A 46 -11.42 -26.08 -11.34
N ILE A 47 -12.66 -25.65 -11.49
CA ILE A 47 -13.12 -24.31 -11.08
C ILE A 47 -13.01 -24.15 -9.56
N LYS A 48 -13.40 -25.16 -8.79
CA LYS A 48 -13.31 -25.13 -7.33
C LYS A 48 -11.86 -25.06 -6.84
N THR A 49 -10.94 -25.76 -7.51
CA THR A 49 -9.50 -25.72 -7.21
C THR A 49 -8.91 -24.35 -7.53
N GLN A 50 -9.29 -23.74 -8.64
CA GLN A 50 -8.85 -22.39 -9.01
C GLN A 50 -9.36 -21.33 -8.02
N ILE A 51 -10.63 -21.41 -7.62
CA ILE A 51 -11.18 -20.52 -6.57
C ILE A 51 -10.42 -20.68 -5.26
N MET A 52 -10.06 -21.91 -4.88
CA MET A 52 -9.32 -22.17 -3.65
C MET A 52 -7.92 -21.59 -3.71
N ASN A 53 -7.23 -21.71 -4.85
CA ASN A 53 -5.90 -21.14 -5.06
C ASN A 53 -5.94 -19.60 -5.03
N VAL A 54 -6.88 -18.98 -5.72
CA VAL A 54 -7.07 -17.52 -5.71
C VAL A 54 -7.38 -17.00 -4.30
N ASN A 55 -8.22 -17.70 -3.54
CA ASN A 55 -8.51 -17.33 -2.16
C ASN A 55 -7.27 -17.46 -1.25
N GLN A 56 -6.41 -18.45 -1.48
CA GLN A 56 -5.14 -18.58 -0.75
C GLN A 56 -4.18 -17.44 -1.10
N GLU A 57 -4.09 -17.04 -2.36
CA GLU A 57 -3.25 -15.90 -2.79
C GLU A 57 -3.77 -14.58 -2.19
N ILE A 58 -5.09 -14.35 -2.20
CA ILE A 58 -5.71 -13.19 -1.57
C ILE A 58 -5.38 -13.16 -0.07
N LYS A 59 -5.48 -14.30 0.60
CA LYS A 59 -5.14 -14.38 2.02
C LYS A 59 -3.67 -14.10 2.26
N ALA A 60 -2.77 -14.68 1.48
CA ALA A 60 -1.33 -14.44 1.59
C ALA A 60 -0.96 -12.96 1.34
N LEU A 61 -1.63 -12.29 0.41
CA LEU A 61 -1.46 -10.85 0.17
C LEU A 61 -1.99 -10.02 1.34
N ASN A 62 -3.17 -10.36 1.87
CA ASN A 62 -3.75 -9.65 3.01
C ASN A 62 -2.89 -9.81 4.27
N ASP A 63 -2.23 -10.97 4.44
CA ASP A 63 -1.35 -11.23 5.59
C ASP A 63 -0.07 -10.38 5.57
N GLN A 64 0.29 -9.79 4.42
CA GLN A 64 1.41 -8.86 4.30
C GLN A 64 1.07 -7.44 4.80
N PHE A 65 -0.21 -7.08 4.90
CA PHE A 65 -0.64 -5.78 5.37
C PHE A 65 -1.00 -5.83 6.86
N TYR A 66 -0.96 -4.67 7.51
CA TYR A 66 -1.42 -4.54 8.87
C TYR A 66 -2.93 -4.77 8.95
N ASN A 67 -3.40 -5.30 10.09
CA ASN A 67 -4.83 -5.26 10.41
C ASN A 67 -5.26 -3.81 10.58
N LEU A 68 -6.56 -3.53 10.44
CA LEU A 68 -7.10 -2.20 10.74
C LEU A 68 -6.72 -1.83 12.19
N MET A 69 -5.96 -0.76 12.34
CA MET A 69 -5.41 -0.26 13.59
C MET A 69 -6.07 1.05 14.00
N SER A 70 -6.07 1.32 15.29
CA SER A 70 -6.41 2.63 15.82
C SER A 70 -5.30 3.65 15.53
N LYS A 71 -5.58 4.94 15.69
CA LYS A 71 -4.54 5.98 15.57
C LYS A 71 -3.45 5.82 16.63
N GLU A 72 -3.82 5.36 17.81
CA GLU A 72 -2.89 5.07 18.92
C GLU A 72 -1.93 3.93 18.58
N ASP A 73 -2.43 2.89 17.93
CA ASP A 73 -1.59 1.75 17.50
C ASP A 73 -0.62 2.18 16.38
N ILE A 74 -1.08 3.02 15.45
CA ILE A 74 -0.24 3.60 14.40
C ILE A 74 0.85 4.48 15.00
N ASP A 75 0.53 5.32 15.99
CA ASP A 75 1.51 6.14 16.70
C ASP A 75 2.56 5.26 17.37
N GLN A 76 2.15 4.23 18.10
CA GLN A 76 3.06 3.30 18.74
C GLN A 76 3.96 2.58 17.73
N LEU A 77 3.40 2.14 16.60
CA LEU A 77 4.15 1.47 15.54
C LEU A 77 5.28 2.39 15.01
N ILE A 78 4.93 3.61 14.60
CA ILE A 78 5.89 4.55 14.01
C ILE A 78 6.90 5.05 15.05
N THR A 79 6.45 5.34 16.25
CA THR A 79 7.32 5.80 17.35
C THR A 79 8.30 4.71 17.76
N ASN A 80 7.86 3.46 17.93
CA ASN A 80 8.76 2.34 18.28
C ASN A 80 9.78 2.10 17.16
N LEU A 81 9.34 2.10 15.90
CA LEU A 81 10.22 1.92 14.76
C LEU A 81 11.34 2.97 14.72
N THR A 82 11.03 4.24 14.97
CA THR A 82 12.04 5.30 15.01
C THR A 82 12.99 5.17 16.19
N ILE A 83 12.50 4.78 17.37
CA ILE A 83 13.32 4.56 18.57
C ILE A 83 14.26 3.37 18.37
N GLU A 84 13.84 2.27 17.77
CA GLU A 84 14.68 1.12 17.45
C GLU A 84 15.87 1.50 16.58
N HIS A 85 15.66 2.43 15.64
CA HIS A 85 16.73 3.00 14.81
C HIS A 85 17.51 4.13 15.47
N LYS A 86 17.36 4.35 16.79
CA LYS A 86 18.06 5.42 17.54
C LYS A 86 17.80 6.82 16.97
N ILE A 87 16.61 7.01 16.45
CA ILE A 87 16.07 8.31 16.04
C ILE A 87 15.12 8.77 17.13
N SER A 88 15.24 10.01 17.57
CA SER A 88 14.44 10.57 18.66
C SER A 88 13.21 11.30 18.08
N PRO A 89 12.00 10.75 18.20
CA PRO A 89 10.79 11.42 17.76
C PRO A 89 10.51 12.65 18.61
N THR A 90 10.06 13.74 17.98
CA THR A 90 9.72 14.99 18.67
C THR A 90 8.26 15.37 18.52
N ASN A 91 7.66 15.09 17.39
CA ASN A 91 6.25 15.31 17.14
C ASN A 91 5.74 14.34 16.08
N LEU A 92 4.47 13.99 16.17
CA LEU A 92 3.78 13.12 15.21
C LEU A 92 2.39 13.69 14.92
N THR A 93 2.03 13.75 13.65
CA THR A 93 0.71 14.15 13.18
C THR A 93 0.19 13.10 12.21
N MET A 94 -1.11 12.82 12.27
CA MET A 94 -1.76 11.82 11.44
C MET A 94 -2.97 12.39 10.72
N SER A 95 -3.21 11.91 9.50
CA SER A 95 -4.45 12.14 8.79
C SER A 95 -5.60 11.32 9.39
N GLU A 96 -6.80 11.51 8.88
CA GLU A 96 -7.87 10.54 9.10
C GLU A 96 -7.53 9.22 8.39
N ILE A 97 -8.00 8.11 8.98
CA ILE A 97 -7.94 6.80 8.33
C ILE A 97 -9.00 6.78 7.23
N THR A 98 -8.58 6.63 6.00
CA THR A 98 -9.47 6.65 4.84
C THR A 98 -9.44 5.31 4.12
N GLN A 99 -10.61 4.88 3.68
CA GLN A 99 -10.71 3.72 2.80
C GLN A 99 -10.12 4.10 1.44
N THR A 100 -9.20 3.30 0.97
CA THR A 100 -8.57 3.47 -0.34
C THR A 100 -9.30 2.61 -1.35
N ASP A 101 -10.03 3.24 -2.26
CA ASP A 101 -10.64 2.55 -3.39
C ASP A 101 -9.54 2.15 -4.36
N LEU A 102 -9.23 0.86 -4.42
CA LEU A 102 -8.29 0.28 -5.40
C LEU A 102 -8.94 0.09 -6.77
N SER A 103 -10.23 0.46 -6.92
CA SER A 103 -10.85 0.49 -8.23
C SER A 103 -10.10 1.50 -9.09
N SER A 104 -9.40 0.99 -10.09
CA SER A 104 -8.63 1.78 -11.05
C SER A 104 -9.45 2.98 -11.51
N LYS A 105 -8.91 4.20 -11.35
CA LYS A 105 -9.35 5.32 -12.18
C LYS A 105 -9.30 4.86 -13.63
N LYS A 106 -10.44 4.48 -14.18
CA LYS A 106 -10.61 4.53 -15.62
C LYS A 106 -10.33 5.97 -16.00
N SER A 107 -9.29 6.18 -16.78
CA SER A 107 -9.07 7.43 -17.50
C SER A 107 -10.39 7.79 -18.17
N ASP A 108 -10.89 8.98 -17.81
CA ASP A 108 -11.99 9.61 -18.49
C ASP A 108 -11.65 9.70 -19.97
N ASP A 109 -12.28 8.88 -20.78
CA ASP A 109 -12.52 9.19 -22.17
C ASP A 109 -14.01 8.98 -22.47
N ASN A 110 -14.60 10.08 -22.80
CA ASN A 110 -15.94 10.46 -23.18
C ASN A 110 -16.70 9.40 -23.98
N SER A 111 -17.92 9.00 -23.55
CA SER A 111 -19.13 9.01 -24.40
C SER A 111 -20.33 8.31 -23.77
N SER A 112 -21.34 9.10 -23.51
CA SER A 112 -22.78 8.92 -23.85
C SER A 112 -23.52 7.60 -23.57
N ASP A 113 -24.53 7.74 -22.70
CA ASP A 113 -25.86 7.12 -22.70
C ASP A 113 -25.98 5.61 -22.97
N ASN A 114 -26.37 4.84 -21.95
CA ASN A 114 -27.71 4.21 -21.91
C ASN A 114 -27.97 3.55 -20.54
N ALA A 115 -29.09 3.93 -19.95
CA ALA A 115 -29.71 3.27 -18.82
C ALA A 115 -30.07 1.82 -19.17
N ASN A 116 -29.63 0.85 -18.38
CA ASN A 116 -30.40 -0.33 -18.12
C ASN A 116 -30.09 -0.89 -16.73
N ASP A 117 -31.09 -0.75 -15.89
CA ASP A 117 -31.26 -1.29 -14.56
C ASP A 117 -31.21 -2.83 -14.64
N ASN A 118 -30.18 -3.45 -14.01
CA ASN A 118 -30.27 -4.82 -13.55
C ASN A 118 -29.33 -4.97 -12.34
N THR A 119 -29.96 -4.84 -11.19
CA THR A 119 -29.47 -5.22 -9.88
C THR A 119 -29.07 -6.71 -9.89
N ASP A 120 -27.79 -6.98 -10.02
CA ASP A 120 -27.22 -8.25 -9.60
C ASP A 120 -26.13 -7.94 -8.57
N GLU A 121 -26.53 -8.02 -7.30
CA GLU A 121 -25.63 -7.90 -6.14
C GLU A 121 -24.67 -9.11 -6.12
N SER A 122 -23.70 -9.14 -7.00
CA SER A 122 -22.52 -9.92 -6.77
C SER A 122 -21.68 -9.16 -5.75
N LYS A 123 -21.81 -9.48 -4.47
CA LYS A 123 -20.88 -9.10 -3.41
C LYS A 123 -19.51 -9.63 -3.78
N SER A 124 -18.81 -8.90 -4.63
CA SER A 124 -17.37 -9.00 -4.74
C SER A 124 -16.83 -8.68 -3.35
N SER A 125 -16.24 -9.64 -2.67
CA SER A 125 -15.50 -9.43 -1.43
C SER A 125 -14.23 -8.65 -1.75
N ASN A 126 -14.37 -7.38 -2.09
CA ASN A 126 -13.24 -6.49 -2.25
C ASN A 126 -12.65 -6.32 -0.86
N ALA A 127 -11.44 -6.82 -0.65
CA ALA A 127 -10.69 -6.51 0.56
C ALA A 127 -10.64 -4.99 0.69
N LEU A 128 -11.23 -4.46 1.76
CA LEU A 128 -11.24 -3.04 2.02
C LEU A 128 -9.84 -2.65 2.50
N VAL A 129 -9.14 -1.86 1.72
CA VAL A 129 -7.83 -1.32 2.07
C VAL A 129 -8.02 0.08 2.64
N TYR A 130 -7.44 0.29 3.81
CA TYR A 130 -7.42 1.57 4.50
C TYR A 130 -6.02 2.14 4.47
N SER A 131 -5.90 3.45 4.47
CA SER A 131 -4.63 4.15 4.57
C SER A 131 -4.67 5.31 5.55
N CYS A 132 -3.54 5.55 6.21
CA CYS A 132 -3.32 6.69 7.07
C CYS A 132 -1.97 7.32 6.73
N VAL A 133 -1.95 8.62 6.50
CA VAL A 133 -0.70 9.37 6.29
C VAL A 133 -0.22 9.90 7.62
N VAL A 134 1.03 9.59 7.96
CA VAL A 134 1.68 10.00 9.21
C VAL A 134 2.87 10.87 8.88
N THR A 135 2.94 12.05 9.47
CA THR A 135 4.13 12.93 9.39
C THR A 135 4.77 13.02 10.76
N GLN A 136 6.03 12.61 10.85
CA GLN A 136 6.80 12.62 12.08
C GLN A 136 8.00 13.56 11.94
N THR A 137 8.19 14.43 12.92
CA THR A 137 9.43 15.18 13.11
C THR A 137 10.28 14.47 14.15
N CYS A 138 11.57 14.36 13.88
CA CYS A 138 12.50 13.62 14.73
C CYS A 138 13.95 14.13 14.58
N LYS A 139 14.81 13.70 15.49
CA LYS A 139 16.23 14.03 15.46
C LYS A 139 17.06 12.74 15.38
N GLY A 140 18.03 12.72 14.48
CA GLY A 140 18.86 11.53 14.32
C GLY A 140 20.10 11.77 13.48
N THR A 141 20.87 10.71 13.26
CA THR A 141 22.03 10.74 12.37
C THR A 141 21.66 10.24 10.98
N LYS A 142 22.46 10.60 9.99
CA LYS A 142 22.27 10.09 8.62
C LYS A 142 22.34 8.57 8.54
N ALA A 143 23.22 7.95 9.32
CA ALA A 143 23.35 6.48 9.34
C ALA A 143 22.07 5.81 9.86
N ASN A 144 21.50 6.34 10.95
CA ASN A 144 20.26 5.83 11.54
C ASN A 144 19.07 5.99 10.59
N LEU A 145 19.02 7.13 9.89
CA LEU A 145 18.00 7.37 8.88
C LEU A 145 18.07 6.35 7.72
N LEU A 146 19.28 6.06 7.23
CA LEU A 146 19.45 5.08 6.14
C LEU A 146 19.03 3.68 6.57
N ASN A 147 19.36 3.27 7.79
CA ASN A 147 18.93 1.99 8.36
C ASN A 147 17.39 1.92 8.48
N LEU A 148 16.75 2.99 8.95
CA LEU A 148 15.29 3.09 9.01
C LEU A 148 14.65 2.93 7.61
N ILE A 149 15.19 3.63 6.61
CA ILE A 149 14.68 3.55 5.23
C ILE A 149 14.80 2.12 4.68
N GLU A 150 15.93 1.45 4.96
CA GLU A 150 16.16 0.07 4.51
C GLU A 150 15.18 -0.91 5.14
N ASP A 151 14.90 -0.78 6.43
CA ASP A 151 13.94 -1.62 7.12
C ASP A 151 12.50 -1.38 6.64
N VAL A 152 12.09 -0.12 6.53
CA VAL A 152 10.75 0.23 6.03
C VAL A 152 10.54 -0.28 4.60
N LYS A 153 11.58 -0.28 3.76
CA LYS A 153 11.50 -0.83 2.41
C LYS A 153 11.11 -2.32 2.38
N ASN A 154 11.43 -3.05 3.44
CA ASN A 154 11.10 -4.48 3.56
C ASN A 154 9.72 -4.72 4.20
N MET A 155 9.02 -3.67 4.63
CA MET A 155 7.68 -3.74 5.22
C MET A 155 6.61 -3.51 4.15
N SER A 156 5.71 -4.45 3.94
CA SER A 156 4.68 -4.33 2.89
C SER A 156 3.55 -3.35 3.26
N GLY A 157 3.25 -3.23 4.54
CA GLY A 157 2.17 -2.34 5.04
C GLY A 157 2.60 -0.91 5.37
N LEU A 158 3.88 -0.56 5.25
CA LEU A 158 4.42 0.76 5.59
C LEU A 158 5.25 1.31 4.43
N HIS A 159 5.01 2.56 4.09
CA HIS A 159 5.70 3.23 2.99
C HIS A 159 6.18 4.63 3.39
N ILE A 160 7.41 4.99 3.02
CA ILE A 160 7.94 6.34 3.17
C ILE A 160 7.63 7.14 1.92
N ASN A 161 6.80 8.17 2.04
CA ASN A 161 6.44 9.07 0.94
C ASN A 161 7.51 10.12 0.69
N SER A 162 8.03 10.69 1.78
CA SER A 162 9.05 11.74 1.70
C SER A 162 9.91 11.79 2.95
N VAL A 163 11.14 12.24 2.76
CA VAL A 163 12.06 12.57 3.84
C VAL A 163 12.65 13.95 3.56
N ALA A 164 12.41 14.89 4.46
CA ALA A 164 13.08 16.18 4.47
C ALA A 164 14.05 16.21 5.65
N TYR A 165 15.21 16.86 5.49
CA TYR A 165 16.16 17.00 6.56
C TYR A 165 16.90 18.33 6.48
N GLU A 166 17.18 18.87 7.65
CA GLU A 166 18.05 20.03 7.82
C GLU A 166 19.28 19.61 8.64
N ASN A 167 20.44 20.11 8.26
CA ASN A 167 21.68 19.77 8.94
C ASN A 167 21.92 20.76 10.08
N SER A 168 21.76 20.31 11.32
CA SER A 168 22.14 21.09 12.50
C SER A 168 23.28 20.39 13.23
N THR A 169 24.41 21.05 13.41
CA THR A 169 25.58 20.70 14.21
C THR A 169 25.67 19.24 14.69
N GLY A 170 25.85 18.30 13.73
CA GLY A 170 26.09 16.87 14.01
C GLY A 170 24.86 15.97 14.10
N ASN A 171 23.68 16.50 14.26
CA ASN A 171 22.39 15.78 14.13
C ASN A 171 21.58 16.37 12.99
N LEU A 172 20.70 15.53 12.41
CA LEU A 172 19.74 15.96 11.43
C LEU A 172 18.41 16.22 12.13
N ASP A 173 17.79 17.36 11.85
CA ASP A 173 16.37 17.57 12.07
C ASP A 173 15.62 16.97 10.88
N LEU A 174 14.81 15.95 11.14
CA LEU A 174 14.17 15.11 10.14
C LEU A 174 12.67 15.35 10.14
N THR A 175 12.08 15.40 8.96
CA THR A 175 10.63 15.28 8.78
C THR A 175 10.38 14.12 7.83
N ILE A 176 9.74 13.07 8.33
CA ILE A 176 9.47 11.85 7.57
C ILE A 176 7.95 11.71 7.43
N THR A 177 7.49 11.50 6.21
CA THR A 177 6.08 11.23 5.93
C THR A 177 5.94 9.78 5.49
N TYR A 178 5.08 9.06 6.21
CA TYR A 178 4.75 7.66 5.95
C TYR A 178 3.32 7.53 5.45
N THR A 179 3.04 6.46 4.74
CA THR A 179 1.67 5.92 4.57
C THR A 179 1.62 4.52 5.16
N VAL A 180 0.69 4.31 6.07
CA VAL A 180 0.38 3.00 6.65
C VAL A 180 -0.82 2.43 5.92
N TYR A 181 -0.66 1.22 5.36
CA TYR A 181 -1.73 0.48 4.69
C TYR A 181 -2.23 -0.64 5.59
N MET A 182 -3.52 -0.75 5.70
CA MET A 182 -4.22 -1.68 6.57
C MET A 182 -5.34 -2.37 5.82
N VAL A 183 -5.68 -3.58 6.21
CA VAL A 183 -6.81 -4.34 5.68
C VAL A 183 -7.71 -4.80 6.82
N GLU A 184 -9.00 -4.85 6.55
CA GLU A 184 -9.95 -5.49 7.46
C GLU A 184 -9.90 -7.00 7.20
N LYS A 185 -9.52 -7.75 8.24
CA LYS A 185 -9.38 -9.23 8.19
C LYS A 185 -10.53 -9.91 8.89
#